data_1fb2e6567d6c4165daac8ba289c3238a
#
_entry.id   1fb2e6567d6c4165daac8ba289c3238a
#
_cell.length_a   1.000
_cell.length_b   1.000
_cell.length_c   1.000
_cell.angle_alpha   90.00
_cell.angle_beta   90.00
_cell.angle_gamma   90.00
#
_symmetry.space_group_name_H-M   'P 1'
#
loop_
_entity.id
_entity.type
_entity.pdbx_description
1 polymer ?
#
loop_
_entity_poly.entity_id
_entity_poly.type
_entity_poly.pdbx_seq_one_letter_code
_entity_poly.pdbx_strand_id
1 'polypeptide(L)'
;RWELVAGALSSDPARAAASAADLGIAPERSYSDFAQMALAEAARPDGIDAVAIVTPNHLHAKVATAFLRAGIAVICDKPMTATLPEAEELAALAAETSVPFVLTQTYTGYPMVREARRMIAEGAIGAVRHVQVEYLQDWLAGPVEQSGQKQAVWRTDPGLSGEGGCI
;
A
#
# COMPACT_ATOMS: atom_id res chain seq x y z
N ARG A 1 15.73 11.44 -6.22
CA ARG A 1 14.70 11.36 -7.29
C ARG A 1 14.39 9.87 -7.47
N TRP A 2 13.11 9.50 -7.54
CA TRP A 2 12.67 8.16 -7.88
C TRP A 2 12.50 8.02 -9.39
N GLU A 3 12.77 6.81 -9.92
CA GLU A 3 12.54 6.44 -11.30
C GLU A 3 11.72 5.14 -11.32
N LEU A 4 10.69 5.10 -12.16
CA LEU A 4 9.87 3.91 -12.35
C LEU A 4 10.51 3.06 -13.46
N VAL A 5 11.05 1.90 -13.07
CA VAL A 5 11.84 1.05 -13.99
C VAL A 5 11.22 -0.33 -14.22
N ALA A 6 10.32 -0.79 -13.36
CA ALA A 6 9.67 -2.09 -13.45
C ALA A 6 8.26 -2.04 -12.90
N GLY A 7 7.38 -2.96 -13.31
CA GLY A 7 6.02 -3.01 -12.78
C GLY A 7 5.27 -4.30 -13.05
N ALA A 8 4.46 -4.74 -12.07
CA ALA A 8 3.42 -5.74 -12.21
C ALA A 8 2.05 -5.04 -12.19
N LEU A 9 1.69 -4.42 -13.31
CA LEU A 9 0.59 -3.45 -13.42
C LEU A 9 -0.78 -4.11 -13.67
N SER A 10 -0.80 -5.38 -14.02
CA SER A 10 -2.01 -6.19 -14.20
C SER A 10 -1.65 -7.68 -14.15
N SER A 11 -2.59 -8.52 -13.69
CA SER A 11 -2.50 -9.98 -13.84
C SER A 11 -2.77 -10.46 -15.26
N ASP A 12 -3.36 -9.62 -16.12
CA ASP A 12 -3.51 -9.88 -17.55
C ASP A 12 -2.24 -9.43 -18.26
N PRO A 13 -1.50 -10.34 -18.95
CA PRO A 13 -0.22 -10.00 -19.57
C PRO A 13 -0.31 -8.92 -20.66
N ALA A 14 -1.39 -8.91 -21.45
CA ALA A 14 -1.57 -7.93 -22.52
C ALA A 14 -1.80 -6.52 -21.93
N ARG A 15 -2.62 -6.45 -20.89
CA ARG A 15 -2.86 -5.21 -20.15
C ARG A 15 -1.64 -4.74 -19.40
N ALA A 16 -0.88 -5.65 -18.78
CA ALA A 16 0.37 -5.31 -18.11
C ALA A 16 1.37 -4.70 -19.09
N ALA A 17 1.56 -5.32 -20.26
CA ALA A 17 2.44 -4.81 -21.31
C ALA A 17 2.00 -3.44 -21.86
N ALA A 18 0.70 -3.25 -22.11
CA ALA A 18 0.18 -1.96 -22.56
C ALA A 18 0.42 -0.84 -21.54
N SER A 19 0.10 -1.11 -20.25
CA SER A 19 0.33 -0.14 -19.18
C SER A 19 1.82 0.16 -18.96
N ALA A 20 2.69 -0.83 -19.11
CA ALA A 20 4.13 -0.64 -19.02
C ALA A 20 4.67 0.24 -20.14
N ALA A 21 4.18 0.04 -21.37
CA ALA A 21 4.54 0.88 -22.52
C ALA A 21 4.12 2.35 -22.32
N ASP A 22 2.90 2.58 -21.81
CA ASP A 22 2.39 3.92 -21.52
C ASP A 22 3.25 4.66 -20.47
N LEU A 23 3.88 3.92 -19.56
CA LEU A 23 4.73 4.44 -18.50
C LEU A 23 6.23 4.46 -18.84
N GLY A 24 6.60 3.98 -20.04
CA GLY A 24 8.00 3.92 -20.48
C GLY A 24 8.82 2.83 -19.80
N ILE A 25 8.18 1.81 -19.23
CA ILE A 25 8.85 0.64 -18.64
C ILE A 25 9.31 -0.28 -19.78
N ALA A 26 10.56 -0.74 -19.71
CA ALA A 26 11.12 -1.68 -20.68
C ALA A 26 10.31 -2.99 -20.70
N PRO A 27 10.05 -3.59 -21.89
CA PRO A 27 9.21 -4.79 -22.01
C PRO A 27 9.66 -5.95 -21.12
N GLU A 28 10.97 -6.15 -20.95
CA GLU A 28 11.56 -7.20 -20.12
C GLU A 28 11.43 -6.95 -18.61
N ARG A 29 10.94 -5.77 -18.21
CA ARG A 29 10.64 -5.39 -16.83
C ARG A 29 9.15 -5.15 -16.58
N SER A 30 8.32 -5.59 -17.54
CA SER A 30 6.85 -5.63 -17.42
C SER A 30 6.42 -7.04 -17.00
N TYR A 31 5.84 -7.15 -15.83
CA TYR A 31 5.43 -8.42 -15.24
C TYR A 31 3.90 -8.49 -15.13
N SER A 32 3.34 -9.70 -15.23
CA SER A 32 1.92 -9.99 -14.94
C SER A 32 1.74 -10.67 -13.58
N ASP A 33 2.84 -10.99 -12.91
CA ASP A 33 2.86 -11.63 -11.59
C ASP A 33 3.89 -10.95 -10.69
N PHE A 34 3.46 -10.52 -9.51
CA PHE A 34 4.31 -9.79 -8.57
C PHE A 34 5.41 -10.67 -7.93
N ALA A 35 5.15 -11.98 -7.76
CA ALA A 35 6.15 -12.88 -7.19
C ALA A 35 7.27 -13.16 -8.18
N GLN A 36 6.93 -13.31 -9.47
CA GLN A 36 7.93 -13.35 -10.54
C GLN A 36 8.75 -12.07 -10.61
N MET A 37 8.08 -10.90 -10.50
CA MET A 37 8.77 -9.61 -10.46
C MET A 37 9.77 -9.55 -9.30
N ALA A 38 9.35 -9.93 -8.08
CA ALA A 38 10.21 -9.88 -6.92
C ALA A 38 11.49 -10.71 -7.11
N LEU A 39 11.35 -11.95 -7.61
CA LEU A 39 12.49 -12.84 -7.86
C LEU A 39 13.39 -12.34 -9.00
N ALA A 40 12.78 -11.89 -10.10
CA ALA A 40 13.52 -11.42 -11.26
C ALA A 40 14.32 -10.15 -10.93
N GLU A 41 13.70 -9.18 -10.29
CA GLU A 41 14.35 -7.92 -9.94
C GLU A 41 15.43 -8.10 -8.86
N ALA A 42 15.23 -8.98 -7.88
CA ALA A 42 16.26 -9.32 -6.89
C ALA A 42 17.50 -9.98 -7.49
N ALA A 43 17.35 -10.68 -8.62
CA ALA A 43 18.47 -11.33 -9.31
C ALA A 43 19.25 -10.41 -10.27
N ARG A 44 18.74 -9.20 -10.54
CA ARG A 44 19.37 -8.26 -11.47
C ARG A 44 20.43 -7.41 -10.77
N PRO A 45 21.55 -7.12 -11.42
CA PRO A 45 22.54 -6.16 -10.91
C PRO A 45 22.01 -4.71 -10.91
N ASP A 46 21.02 -4.40 -11.76
CA ASP A 46 20.30 -3.13 -11.89
C ASP A 46 18.84 -3.24 -11.43
N GLY A 47 18.56 -4.15 -10.49
CA GLY A 47 17.24 -4.39 -9.96
C GLY A 47 16.65 -3.19 -9.20
N ILE A 48 15.38 -3.31 -8.81
CA ILE A 48 14.71 -2.22 -8.09
C ILE A 48 15.21 -2.09 -6.64
N ASP A 49 15.33 -0.87 -6.15
CA ASP A 49 15.65 -0.59 -4.74
C ASP A 49 14.41 -0.77 -3.84
N ALA A 50 13.24 -0.44 -4.37
CA ALA A 50 11.99 -0.50 -3.62
C ALA A 50 10.80 -0.76 -4.54
N VAL A 51 9.75 -1.38 -3.99
CA VAL A 51 8.44 -1.53 -4.63
C VAL A 51 7.39 -0.65 -3.96
N ALA A 52 6.56 0.01 -4.76
CA ALA A 52 5.34 0.69 -4.29
C ALA A 52 4.13 -0.23 -4.50
N ILE A 53 3.40 -0.53 -3.42
CA ILE A 53 2.22 -1.39 -3.42
C ILE A 53 0.99 -0.50 -3.29
N VAL A 54 0.19 -0.44 -4.36
CA VAL A 54 -1.04 0.35 -4.49
C VAL A 54 -2.21 -0.50 -4.96
N THR A 55 -2.18 -1.78 -4.62
CA THR A 55 -3.19 -2.79 -4.96
C THR A 55 -4.39 -2.71 -4.01
N PRO A 56 -5.49 -3.46 -4.26
CA PRO A 56 -6.53 -3.69 -3.26
C PRO A 56 -5.98 -4.35 -1.98
N ASN A 57 -6.61 -4.05 -0.83
CA ASN A 57 -6.11 -4.40 0.51
C ASN A 57 -5.75 -5.87 0.70
N HIS A 58 -6.56 -6.81 0.17
CA HIS A 58 -6.34 -8.25 0.27
C HIS A 58 -5.05 -8.75 -0.40
N LEU A 59 -4.41 -7.93 -1.21
CA LEU A 59 -3.13 -8.25 -1.86
C LEU A 59 -1.93 -7.71 -1.10
N HIS A 60 -2.09 -6.72 -0.22
CA HIS A 60 -0.99 -6.02 0.42
C HIS A 60 -0.03 -6.98 1.14
N ALA A 61 -0.55 -7.86 2.02
CA ALA A 61 0.27 -8.81 2.76
C ALA A 61 1.08 -9.74 1.84
N LYS A 62 0.42 -10.30 0.82
CA LYS A 62 1.04 -11.26 -0.10
C LYS A 62 2.15 -10.60 -0.93
N VAL A 63 1.87 -9.41 -1.47
CA VAL A 63 2.83 -8.66 -2.28
C VAL A 63 4.01 -8.23 -1.41
N ALA A 64 3.75 -7.59 -0.27
CA ALA A 64 4.80 -7.14 0.65
C ALA A 64 5.71 -8.29 1.11
N THR A 65 5.12 -9.44 1.47
CA THR A 65 5.86 -10.64 1.86
C THR A 65 6.82 -11.11 0.75
N ALA A 66 6.36 -11.11 -0.51
CA ALA A 66 7.20 -11.54 -1.63
C ALA A 66 8.44 -10.65 -1.79
N PHE A 67 8.26 -9.32 -1.73
CA PHE A 67 9.37 -8.38 -1.89
C PHE A 67 10.31 -8.32 -0.68
N LEU A 68 9.78 -8.35 0.56
CA LEU A 68 10.61 -8.42 1.75
C LEU A 68 11.50 -9.66 1.78
N ARG A 69 10.96 -10.83 1.41
CA ARG A 69 11.74 -12.07 1.28
C ARG A 69 12.78 -12.04 0.17
N ALA A 70 12.53 -11.24 -0.86
CA ALA A 70 13.49 -11.00 -1.93
C ALA A 70 14.55 -9.93 -1.59
N GLY A 71 14.48 -9.33 -0.39
CA GLY A 71 15.42 -8.28 0.05
C GLY A 71 15.14 -6.90 -0.54
N ILE A 72 13.96 -6.67 -1.11
CA ILE A 72 13.57 -5.42 -1.76
C ILE A 72 12.73 -4.60 -0.80
N ALA A 73 13.07 -3.31 -0.61
CA ALA A 73 12.33 -2.41 0.25
C ALA A 73 10.87 -2.22 -0.21
N VAL A 74 9.96 -2.06 0.74
CA VAL A 74 8.52 -1.97 0.47
C VAL A 74 7.96 -0.63 0.91
N ILE A 75 7.23 0.03 0.02
CA ILE A 75 6.37 1.19 0.29
C ILE A 75 4.94 0.73 0.05
N CYS A 76 4.19 0.45 1.12
CA CYS A 76 2.84 -0.08 1.04
C CYS A 76 1.79 1.00 1.31
N ASP A 77 0.74 1.04 0.50
CA ASP A 77 -0.40 1.90 0.78
C ASP A 77 -1.19 1.38 2.01
N LYS A 78 -1.94 2.28 2.62
CA LYS A 78 -2.80 1.97 3.76
C LYS A 78 -4.10 1.26 3.30
N PRO A 79 -4.68 0.36 4.10
CA PRO A 79 -4.15 -0.22 5.34
C PRO A 79 -3.00 -1.18 5.07
N MET A 80 -2.22 -1.51 6.10
CA MET A 80 -1.07 -2.41 5.96
C MET A 80 -1.47 -3.78 5.38
N THR A 81 -2.60 -4.32 5.83
CA THR A 81 -3.18 -5.61 5.40
C THR A 81 -4.71 -5.55 5.50
N ALA A 82 -5.40 -6.58 5.04
CA ALA A 82 -6.85 -6.71 5.19
C ALA A 82 -7.27 -7.20 6.58
N THR A 83 -6.40 -7.95 7.29
CA THR A 83 -6.69 -8.56 8.58
C THR A 83 -5.57 -8.32 9.59
N LEU A 84 -5.89 -8.38 10.89
CA LEU A 84 -4.90 -8.25 11.97
C LEU A 84 -3.85 -9.37 11.96
N PRO A 85 -4.20 -10.67 11.82
CA PRO A 85 -3.19 -11.72 11.74
C PRO A 85 -2.16 -11.51 10.64
N GLU A 86 -2.59 -11.10 9.43
CA GLU A 86 -1.68 -10.77 8.34
C GLU A 86 -0.76 -9.59 8.69
N ALA A 87 -1.25 -8.60 9.44
CA ALA A 87 -0.45 -7.46 9.88
C ALA A 87 0.63 -7.87 10.88
N GLU A 88 0.29 -8.75 11.84
CA GLU A 88 1.23 -9.29 12.83
C GLU A 88 2.33 -10.11 12.15
N GLU A 89 1.96 -10.99 11.21
CA GLU A 89 2.91 -11.79 10.42
C GLU A 89 3.83 -10.91 9.58
N LEU A 90 3.28 -9.90 8.91
CA LEU A 90 4.06 -9.00 8.07
C LEU A 90 5.01 -8.11 8.89
N ALA A 91 4.57 -7.65 10.06
CA ALA A 91 5.41 -6.89 10.99
C ALA A 91 6.58 -7.73 11.51
N ALA A 92 6.31 -9.00 11.86
CA ALA A 92 7.35 -9.94 12.28
C ALA A 92 8.38 -10.19 11.15
N LEU A 93 7.90 -10.42 9.93
CA LEU A 93 8.77 -10.61 8.76
C LEU A 93 9.64 -9.38 8.47
N ALA A 94 9.05 -8.18 8.53
CA ALA A 94 9.81 -6.95 8.32
C ALA A 94 10.92 -6.77 9.37
N ALA A 95 10.65 -7.13 10.63
CA ALA A 95 11.66 -7.12 11.68
C ALA A 95 12.75 -8.18 11.46
N GLU A 96 12.37 -9.39 11.04
CA GLU A 96 13.29 -10.50 10.77
C GLU A 96 14.24 -10.19 9.61
N THR A 97 13.70 -9.70 8.49
CA THR A 97 14.51 -9.43 7.28
C THR A 97 15.37 -8.17 7.41
N SER A 98 15.02 -7.25 8.32
CA SER A 98 15.63 -5.92 8.43
C SER A 98 15.56 -5.11 7.11
N VAL A 99 14.69 -5.50 6.17
CA VAL A 99 14.44 -4.77 4.93
C VAL A 99 13.50 -3.61 5.23
N PRO A 100 13.74 -2.39 4.71
CA PRO A 100 12.88 -1.25 4.96
C PRO A 100 11.43 -1.50 4.53
N PHE A 101 10.49 -1.29 5.45
CA PHE A 101 9.05 -1.32 5.20
C PHE A 101 8.42 0.01 5.62
N VAL A 102 7.75 0.68 4.70
CA VAL A 102 7.09 1.97 4.91
C VAL A 102 5.60 1.84 4.61
N LEU A 103 4.76 2.20 5.58
CA LEU A 103 3.32 2.31 5.40
C LEU A 103 2.94 3.78 5.13
N THR A 104 2.20 4.05 4.04
CA THR A 104 1.85 5.41 3.63
C THR A 104 0.68 5.98 4.44
N GLN A 105 0.89 6.24 5.71
CA GLN A 105 -0.08 6.96 6.55
C GLN A 105 0.07 8.48 6.35
N THR A 106 -0.25 8.95 5.16
CA THR A 106 0.03 10.30 4.67
C THR A 106 -0.44 11.40 5.61
N TYR A 107 -1.64 11.25 6.19
CA TYR A 107 -2.25 12.30 7.03
C TYR A 107 -1.48 12.54 8.33
N THR A 108 -0.82 11.52 8.87
CA THR A 108 0.02 11.67 10.08
C THR A 108 1.27 12.52 9.84
N GLY A 109 1.65 12.68 8.58
CA GLY A 109 2.79 13.50 8.16
C GLY A 109 2.46 14.98 7.94
N TYR A 110 1.20 15.37 7.93
CA TYR A 110 0.81 16.75 7.68
C TYR A 110 1.32 17.70 8.77
N PRO A 111 1.81 18.92 8.40
CA PRO A 111 2.42 19.84 9.35
C PRO A 111 1.56 20.12 10.57
N MET A 112 0.26 20.37 10.37
CA MET A 112 -0.67 20.67 11.49
C MET A 112 -0.94 19.47 12.38
N VAL A 113 -0.94 18.24 11.85
CA VAL A 113 -1.08 17.02 12.66
C VAL A 113 0.17 16.81 13.51
N ARG A 114 1.35 17.04 12.94
CA ARG A 114 2.63 16.97 13.67
C ARG A 114 2.71 18.04 14.75
N GLU A 115 2.25 19.27 14.48
CA GLU A 115 2.18 20.36 15.46
C GLU A 115 1.21 20.02 16.58
N ALA A 116 0.00 19.54 16.29
CA ALA A 116 -0.95 19.09 17.31
C ALA A 116 -0.35 18.00 18.21
N ARG A 117 0.36 17.03 17.64
CA ARG A 117 1.09 16.00 18.39
C ARG A 117 2.13 16.60 19.32
N ARG A 118 2.91 17.58 18.85
CA ARG A 118 3.92 18.28 19.64
C ARG A 118 3.26 19.03 20.82
N MET A 119 2.21 19.80 20.57
CA MET A 119 1.48 20.53 21.59
C MET A 119 0.92 19.62 22.69
N ILE A 120 0.38 18.46 22.31
CA ILE A 120 -0.11 17.46 23.26
C ILE A 120 1.05 16.93 24.12
N ALA A 121 2.15 16.55 23.49
CA ALA A 121 3.34 16.01 24.17
C ALA A 121 3.97 17.02 25.15
N GLU A 122 3.92 18.30 24.83
CA GLU A 122 4.43 19.39 25.67
C GLU A 122 3.42 19.85 26.75
N GLY A 123 2.23 19.25 26.79
CA GLY A 123 1.21 19.56 27.78
C GLY A 123 0.47 20.88 27.54
N ALA A 124 0.52 21.45 26.34
CA ALA A 124 -0.12 22.73 26.01
C ALA A 124 -1.63 22.77 26.25
N ILE A 125 -2.29 21.60 26.19
CA ILE A 125 -3.72 21.43 26.47
C ILE A 125 -4.00 20.68 27.78
N GLY A 126 -2.95 20.44 28.58
CA GLY A 126 -3.03 19.62 29.81
C GLY A 126 -3.23 18.14 29.51
N ALA A 127 -3.71 17.40 30.52
CA ALA A 127 -4.00 15.98 30.36
C ALA A 127 -5.19 15.74 29.42
N VAL A 128 -4.98 14.90 28.40
CA VAL A 128 -6.07 14.51 27.47
C VAL A 128 -7.09 13.67 28.24
N ARG A 129 -8.33 14.12 28.30
CA ARG A 129 -9.44 13.47 29.02
C ARG A 129 -10.50 12.88 28.08
N HIS A 130 -10.60 13.41 26.87
CA HIS A 130 -11.56 12.98 25.86
C HIS A 130 -10.98 13.22 24.46
N VAL A 131 -11.24 12.29 23.57
CA VAL A 131 -10.89 12.41 22.14
C VAL A 131 -12.15 12.11 21.33
N GLN A 132 -12.53 13.03 20.45
CA GLN A 132 -13.58 12.81 19.46
C GLN A 132 -12.98 13.01 18.08
N VAL A 133 -13.21 12.05 17.18
CA VAL A 133 -12.72 12.08 15.79
C VAL A 133 -13.90 11.84 14.86
N GLU A 134 -14.05 12.71 13.88
CA GLU A 134 -15.04 12.57 12.81
C GLU A 134 -14.32 12.68 11.47
N TYR A 135 -14.55 11.70 10.58
CA TYR A 135 -14.01 11.68 9.23
C TYR A 135 -15.13 11.37 8.25
N LEU A 136 -15.87 12.40 7.91
CA LEU A 136 -17.03 12.31 7.04
C LEU A 136 -16.60 12.35 5.57
N GLN A 137 -17.07 11.38 4.79
CA GLN A 137 -16.82 11.28 3.35
C GLN A 137 -18.16 11.11 2.62
N ASP A 138 -18.34 11.82 1.52
CA ASP A 138 -19.56 11.82 0.73
C ASP A 138 -19.51 10.90 -0.49
N TRP A 139 -18.34 10.41 -0.88
CA TRP A 139 -18.17 9.66 -2.12
C TRP A 139 -18.91 8.31 -2.17
N LEU A 140 -19.30 7.74 -1.01
CA LEU A 140 -20.16 6.56 -0.84
C LEU A 140 -21.57 6.93 -0.32
N ALA A 141 -22.02 8.18 -0.42
CA ALA A 141 -23.36 8.58 -0.03
C ALA A 141 -24.45 7.99 -0.93
N GLY A 142 -24.09 7.58 -2.14
CA GLY A 142 -24.95 6.80 -3.04
C GLY A 142 -24.30 5.45 -3.36
N PRO A 143 -25.05 4.51 -3.98
CA PRO A 143 -24.57 3.17 -4.32
C PRO A 143 -23.62 3.19 -5.54
N VAL A 144 -22.48 3.85 -5.42
CA VAL A 144 -21.53 4.06 -6.53
C VAL A 144 -20.85 2.77 -6.99
N GLU A 145 -20.85 1.71 -6.16
CA GLU A 145 -20.43 0.37 -6.53
C GLU A 145 -21.26 -0.22 -7.67
N GLN A 146 -22.52 0.20 -7.80
CA GLN A 146 -23.44 -0.22 -8.87
C GLN A 146 -23.18 0.53 -10.18
N SER A 147 -22.42 1.63 -10.16
CA SER A 147 -22.08 2.43 -11.34
C SER A 147 -20.83 1.94 -12.08
N GLY A 148 -20.21 0.85 -11.60
CA GLY A 148 -18.95 0.32 -12.17
C GLY A 148 -17.70 1.09 -11.73
N GLN A 149 -17.80 1.93 -10.70
CA GLN A 149 -16.66 2.61 -10.09
C GLN A 149 -15.75 1.57 -9.42
N LYS A 150 -14.57 1.35 -10.01
CA LYS A 150 -13.68 0.23 -9.66
C LYS A 150 -13.26 0.21 -8.19
N GLN A 151 -13.05 1.37 -7.59
CA GLN A 151 -12.65 1.44 -6.17
C GLN A 151 -13.80 1.09 -5.24
N ALA A 152 -15.03 1.52 -5.56
CA ALA A 152 -16.20 1.21 -4.76
C ALA A 152 -16.48 -0.30 -4.76
N VAL A 153 -16.36 -0.97 -5.91
CA VAL A 153 -16.64 -2.40 -6.06
C VAL A 153 -15.87 -3.26 -5.06
N TRP A 154 -14.56 -3.04 -4.92
CA TRP A 154 -13.76 -3.84 -3.97
C TRP A 154 -13.79 -3.29 -2.54
N ARG A 155 -13.99 -1.97 -2.34
CA ARG A 155 -14.03 -1.35 -1.01
C ARG A 155 -15.29 -1.70 -0.23
N THR A 156 -16.42 -1.89 -0.92
CA THR A 156 -17.70 -2.29 -0.32
C THR A 156 -17.84 -3.80 -0.12
N ASP A 157 -16.87 -4.59 -0.59
CA ASP A 157 -16.80 -6.03 -0.35
C ASP A 157 -15.84 -6.33 0.82
N PRO A 158 -16.34 -6.75 2.01
CA PRO A 158 -15.48 -7.05 3.16
C PRO A 158 -14.47 -8.16 2.90
N GLY A 159 -14.74 -9.08 1.96
CA GLY A 159 -13.81 -10.13 1.56
C GLY A 159 -12.57 -9.62 0.83
N LEU A 160 -12.67 -8.44 0.20
CA LEU A 160 -11.59 -7.82 -0.55
C LEU A 160 -10.92 -6.67 0.20
N SER A 161 -11.70 -5.91 0.97
CA SER A 161 -11.24 -4.71 1.67
C SER A 161 -10.82 -4.97 3.11
N GLY A 162 -11.28 -6.07 3.72
CA GLY A 162 -11.25 -6.26 5.16
C GLY A 162 -12.42 -5.54 5.85
N GLU A 163 -12.61 -5.77 7.15
CA GLU A 163 -13.74 -5.24 7.92
C GLU A 163 -13.77 -3.70 8.00
N GLY A 164 -12.63 -3.04 7.88
CA GLY A 164 -12.49 -1.59 7.87
C GLY A 164 -12.34 -0.95 6.49
N GLY A 165 -12.60 -1.68 5.43
CA GLY A 165 -12.21 -1.31 4.07
C GLY A 165 -12.92 -0.10 3.46
N CYS A 166 -14.03 0.33 4.02
CA CYS A 166 -14.78 1.52 3.56
C CYS A 166 -14.15 2.85 3.99
N ILE A 167 -13.15 2.81 4.85
CA ILE A 167 -12.50 3.99 5.46
C ILE A 167 -11.30 4.44 4.65
#